data_0dde4f067e294f7f170ffd86027b329c
#
_entry.id   0dde4f067e294f7f170ffd86027b329c
#
_cell.length_a   1.000
_cell.length_b   1.000
_cell.length_c   1.000
_cell.angle_alpha   90.00
_cell.angle_beta   90.00
_cell.angle_gamma   90.00
#
_symmetry.space_group_name_H-M   'P 1'
#
loop_
_entity.id
_entity.type
_entity.pdbx_description
1 polymer ?
#
loop_
_entity_poly.entity_id
_entity_poly.type
_entity_poly.pdbx_seq_one_letter_code
_entity_poly.pdbx_strand_id
1 'polypeptide(L)'
;MAYIKTSKGQLSYNKQLPSIHQRIDKERMLENMRILQIYLDKIGITWGPAFGTLIGIVRNEDFLPWATATDFFLLKEDEERFKDVLWLLKDIGFELVRYERRGLYCITRNGQWMSFYVLRKISSDIRHSGGSHFLFDKYLHQTVKWDFHGILLNVPQELDEYLTFQYGDWVHEINTNADKINKLEELKSMIKDYLPDCLYYPLILRHHKKDFEAFKNLCAINGIIIPNEVELSYQRPRKNKRVLTVGVYDLLHKGHVELYRRAKGLGDYLIVAAQDSEYILKYKPNAKVLNSTEDRKYMIKSIRYVDEVITYTDVDKIVQDVDFDVFVTGPDQCHSGFQKAIQWCETHGKEHIVLARTDGVSSSELKAKIAEKIKKGNGK
;
A
#
# COMPACT_ATOMS: atom_id res chain seq x y z
N MET A 1 9.83 -11.92 -20.67
CA MET A 1 8.86 -12.21 -19.61
C MET A 1 9.03 -11.14 -18.53
N ALA A 2 7.97 -10.43 -18.17
CA ALA A 2 8.01 -9.43 -17.12
C ALA A 2 7.73 -10.08 -15.75
N TYR A 3 8.05 -9.43 -14.65
CA TYR A 3 7.75 -9.93 -13.31
C TYR A 3 7.47 -8.78 -12.34
N ILE A 4 6.69 -9.07 -11.30
CA ILE A 4 6.57 -8.25 -10.10
C ILE A 4 7.17 -8.98 -8.91
N LYS A 5 7.71 -8.23 -7.95
CA LYS A 5 8.18 -8.79 -6.68
C LYS A 5 7.00 -8.90 -5.71
N THR A 6 6.91 -10.02 -5.02
CA THR A 6 5.95 -10.28 -3.95
C THR A 6 6.72 -10.78 -2.72
N SER A 7 6.07 -10.86 -1.56
CA SER A 7 6.71 -11.45 -0.37
C SER A 7 7.04 -12.95 -0.56
N LYS A 8 6.37 -13.61 -1.50
CA LYS A 8 6.52 -15.04 -1.82
C LYS A 8 7.54 -15.32 -2.92
N GLY A 9 8.04 -14.28 -3.60
CA GLY A 9 9.00 -14.39 -4.71
C GLY A 9 8.62 -13.54 -5.92
N GLN A 10 9.16 -13.91 -7.08
CA GLN A 10 8.89 -13.20 -8.34
C GLN A 10 7.70 -13.83 -9.06
N LEU A 11 6.62 -13.06 -9.23
CA LEU A 11 5.47 -13.44 -10.05
C LEU A 11 5.72 -12.98 -11.47
N SER A 12 6.04 -13.93 -12.36
CA SER A 12 6.29 -13.68 -13.77
C SER A 12 4.98 -13.63 -14.56
N TYR A 13 4.92 -12.80 -15.59
CA TYR A 13 3.76 -12.68 -16.47
C TYR A 13 4.15 -12.30 -17.89
N ASN A 14 3.26 -12.60 -18.85
CA ASN A 14 3.35 -12.15 -20.22
C ASN A 14 2.48 -10.91 -20.40
N LYS A 15 3.11 -9.76 -20.72
CA LYS A 15 2.39 -8.51 -20.89
C LYS A 15 1.46 -8.58 -22.11
N GLN A 16 0.19 -8.32 -21.89
CA GLN A 16 -0.83 -8.31 -22.93
C GLN A 16 -1.53 -6.96 -23.01
N LEU A 17 -2.05 -6.63 -24.17
CA LEU A 17 -2.99 -5.52 -24.36
C LEU A 17 -4.42 -6.02 -24.21
N PRO A 18 -5.35 -5.19 -23.68
CA PRO A 18 -6.75 -5.55 -23.62
C PRO A 18 -7.27 -5.92 -25.00
N SER A 19 -8.07 -6.97 -25.10
CA SER A 19 -8.76 -7.31 -26.34
C SER A 19 -9.89 -6.33 -26.55
N ILE A 20 -9.75 -5.47 -27.58
CA ILE A 20 -10.66 -4.35 -27.85
C ILE A 20 -12.06 -4.82 -28.27
N HIS A 21 -12.23 -6.09 -28.58
CA HIS A 21 -13.45 -6.60 -29.22
C HIS A 21 -14.27 -7.57 -28.35
N GLN A 22 -13.74 -8.00 -27.22
CA GLN A 22 -14.45 -8.94 -26.38
C GLN A 22 -15.23 -8.19 -25.29
N ARG A 23 -16.55 -8.17 -25.42
CA ARG A 23 -17.45 -7.65 -24.39
C ARG A 23 -17.40 -8.53 -23.15
N ILE A 24 -17.82 -7.97 -22.03
CA ILE A 24 -17.92 -8.73 -20.77
C ILE A 24 -18.96 -9.85 -20.96
N ASP A 25 -18.53 -11.08 -20.69
CA ASP A 25 -19.42 -12.20 -20.44
C ASP A 25 -19.85 -12.11 -18.96
N LYS A 26 -21.12 -11.79 -18.75
CA LYS A 26 -21.66 -11.50 -17.41
C LYS A 26 -21.45 -12.66 -16.44
N GLU A 27 -21.78 -13.88 -16.83
CA GLU A 27 -21.72 -15.04 -15.96
C GLU A 27 -20.28 -15.35 -15.53
N ARG A 28 -19.36 -15.35 -16.49
CA ARG A 28 -17.93 -15.55 -16.23
C ARG A 28 -17.34 -14.45 -15.38
N MET A 29 -17.74 -13.20 -15.62
CA MET A 29 -17.24 -12.06 -14.82
C MET A 29 -17.75 -12.14 -13.38
N LEU A 30 -19.04 -12.44 -13.17
CA LEU A 30 -19.60 -12.62 -11.83
C LEU A 30 -18.93 -13.78 -11.08
N GLU A 31 -18.64 -14.90 -11.75
CA GLU A 31 -17.86 -16.00 -11.16
C GLU A 31 -16.47 -15.52 -10.71
N ASN A 32 -15.76 -14.79 -11.58
CA ASN A 32 -14.46 -14.24 -11.25
C ASN A 32 -14.51 -13.27 -10.06
N MET A 33 -15.51 -12.40 -10.02
CA MET A 33 -15.70 -11.44 -8.93
C MET A 33 -16.02 -12.12 -7.59
N ARG A 34 -16.82 -13.19 -7.58
CA ARG A 34 -17.09 -13.99 -6.36
C ARG A 34 -15.81 -14.60 -5.81
N ILE A 35 -14.97 -15.14 -6.68
CA ILE A 35 -13.69 -15.70 -6.26
C ILE A 35 -12.78 -14.60 -5.71
N LEU A 36 -12.67 -13.46 -6.40
CA LEU A 36 -11.90 -12.31 -5.91
C LEU A 36 -12.38 -11.84 -4.54
N GLN A 37 -13.71 -11.73 -4.34
CA GLN A 37 -14.26 -11.35 -3.04
C GLN A 37 -13.79 -12.30 -1.93
N ILE A 38 -13.88 -13.61 -2.14
CA ILE A 38 -13.46 -14.60 -1.13
C ILE A 38 -11.98 -14.41 -0.73
N TYR A 39 -11.10 -14.22 -1.71
CA TYR A 39 -9.66 -14.11 -1.45
C TYR A 39 -9.26 -12.74 -0.88
N LEU A 40 -9.84 -11.66 -1.37
CA LEU A 40 -9.50 -10.30 -0.95
C LEU A 40 -10.10 -9.97 0.43
N ASP A 41 -11.36 -10.33 0.66
CA ASP A 41 -12.03 -10.11 1.95
C ASP A 41 -11.40 -10.95 3.07
N LYS A 42 -10.98 -12.19 2.78
CA LYS A 42 -10.29 -13.05 3.76
C LYS A 42 -9.02 -12.42 4.32
N ILE A 43 -8.34 -11.60 3.53
CA ILE A 43 -7.08 -10.94 3.90
C ILE A 43 -7.35 -9.51 4.39
N GLY A 44 -8.59 -9.04 4.33
CA GLY A 44 -9.00 -7.71 4.76
C GLY A 44 -8.51 -6.61 3.82
N ILE A 45 -8.45 -6.88 2.50
CA ILE A 45 -8.11 -5.88 1.48
C ILE A 45 -9.35 -5.05 1.16
N THR A 46 -9.20 -3.72 1.23
CA THR A 46 -10.26 -2.79 0.81
C THR A 46 -10.22 -2.59 -0.70
N TRP A 47 -11.23 -3.11 -1.38
CA TRP A 47 -11.39 -3.02 -2.81
C TRP A 47 -12.86 -2.86 -3.20
N GLY A 48 -13.13 -2.36 -4.38
CA GLY A 48 -14.50 -2.21 -4.87
C GLY A 48 -14.53 -1.72 -6.32
N PRO A 49 -15.71 -1.66 -6.95
CA PRO A 49 -15.83 -1.20 -8.32
C PRO A 49 -15.44 0.28 -8.45
N ALA A 50 -14.88 0.61 -9.59
CA ALA A 50 -14.45 1.97 -9.92
C ALA A 50 -14.95 2.35 -11.33
N PHE A 51 -14.96 3.65 -11.61
CA PHE A 51 -15.23 4.23 -12.92
C PHE A 51 -16.52 3.70 -13.57
N GLY A 52 -16.45 3.32 -14.84
CA GLY A 52 -17.59 2.80 -15.58
C GLY A 52 -18.19 1.52 -15.00
N THR A 53 -17.40 0.70 -14.32
CA THR A 53 -17.89 -0.48 -13.62
C THR A 53 -18.81 -0.11 -12.47
N LEU A 54 -18.46 0.90 -11.66
CA LEU A 54 -19.31 1.38 -10.58
C LEU A 54 -20.62 1.96 -11.11
N ILE A 55 -20.55 2.79 -12.16
CA ILE A 55 -21.75 3.37 -12.77
C ILE A 55 -22.68 2.27 -13.30
N GLY A 56 -22.14 1.28 -14.00
CA GLY A 56 -22.94 0.17 -14.52
C GLY A 56 -23.64 -0.61 -13.41
N ILE A 57 -22.93 -0.96 -12.36
CA ILE A 57 -23.44 -1.70 -11.20
C ILE A 57 -24.56 -0.92 -10.50
N VAL A 58 -24.36 0.38 -10.27
CA VAL A 58 -25.30 1.20 -9.48
C VAL A 58 -26.50 1.65 -10.30
N ARG A 59 -26.28 2.08 -11.54
CA ARG A 59 -27.33 2.64 -12.41
C ARG A 59 -28.15 1.58 -13.12
N ASN A 60 -27.46 0.56 -13.65
CA ASN A 60 -28.08 -0.42 -14.56
C ASN A 60 -28.29 -1.78 -13.87
N GLU A 61 -27.81 -1.97 -12.65
CA GLU A 61 -27.72 -3.29 -11.98
C GLU A 61 -27.02 -4.34 -12.87
N ASP A 62 -26.15 -3.88 -13.76
CA ASP A 62 -25.41 -4.68 -14.73
C ASP A 62 -24.12 -3.99 -15.16
N PHE A 63 -23.30 -4.69 -15.94
CA PHE A 63 -22.17 -4.06 -16.63
C PHE A 63 -22.66 -3.17 -17.78
N LEU A 64 -21.89 -2.11 -18.07
CA LEU A 64 -22.21 -1.26 -19.21
C LEU A 64 -22.15 -2.08 -20.52
N PRO A 65 -23.10 -1.92 -21.46
CA PRO A 65 -23.22 -2.76 -22.64
C PRO A 65 -21.99 -2.78 -23.55
N TRP A 66 -21.16 -1.74 -23.47
CA TRP A 66 -19.92 -1.60 -24.26
C TRP A 66 -18.67 -1.96 -23.48
N ALA A 67 -18.77 -2.31 -22.19
CA ALA A 67 -17.61 -2.61 -21.37
C ALA A 67 -16.87 -3.87 -21.86
N THR A 68 -15.56 -3.77 -21.89
CA THR A 68 -14.65 -4.87 -22.25
C THR A 68 -13.79 -5.34 -21.09
N ALA A 69 -13.81 -4.61 -19.98
CA ALA A 69 -13.13 -4.93 -18.74
C ALA A 69 -13.92 -4.39 -17.55
N THR A 70 -13.66 -4.92 -16.37
CA THR A 70 -14.10 -4.33 -15.09
C THR A 70 -12.94 -3.63 -14.42
N ASP A 71 -13.24 -2.48 -13.82
CA ASP A 71 -12.27 -1.66 -13.13
C ASP A 71 -12.60 -1.64 -11.64
N PHE A 72 -11.57 -1.81 -10.82
CA PHE A 72 -11.66 -1.82 -9.36
C PHE A 72 -10.65 -0.85 -8.76
N PHE A 73 -11.02 -0.22 -7.67
CA PHE A 73 -10.05 0.49 -6.84
C PHE A 73 -9.36 -0.47 -5.86
N LEU A 74 -8.13 -0.15 -5.54
CA LEU A 74 -7.32 -0.78 -4.51
C LEU A 74 -6.61 0.32 -3.72
N LEU A 75 -6.65 0.28 -2.39
CA LEU A 75 -5.91 1.26 -1.60
C LEU A 75 -4.41 0.94 -1.63
N LYS A 76 -3.57 1.97 -1.65
CA LYS A 76 -2.10 1.82 -1.65
C LYS A 76 -1.61 1.04 -0.43
N GLU A 77 -2.29 1.21 0.68
CA GLU A 77 -2.01 0.54 1.95
C GLU A 77 -2.16 -0.99 1.86
N ASP A 78 -2.95 -1.47 0.90
CA ASP A 78 -3.22 -2.88 0.66
C ASP A 78 -2.41 -3.47 -0.50
N GLU A 79 -1.66 -2.65 -1.24
CA GLU A 79 -0.99 -3.08 -2.48
C GLU A 79 -0.04 -4.27 -2.27
N GLU A 80 0.76 -4.29 -1.21
CA GLU A 80 1.69 -5.40 -0.97
C GLU A 80 0.95 -6.70 -0.62
N ARG A 81 -0.13 -6.61 0.17
CA ARG A 81 -1.00 -7.76 0.46
C ARG A 81 -1.70 -8.25 -0.81
N PHE A 82 -2.14 -7.34 -1.67
CA PHE A 82 -2.74 -7.68 -2.96
C PHE A 82 -1.77 -8.44 -3.87
N LYS A 83 -0.50 -8.05 -3.94
CA LYS A 83 0.52 -8.80 -4.70
C LYS A 83 0.65 -10.24 -4.22
N ASP A 84 0.56 -10.48 -2.91
CA ASP A 84 0.61 -11.82 -2.34
C ASP A 84 -0.65 -12.64 -2.67
N VAL A 85 -1.81 -11.97 -2.79
CA VAL A 85 -3.05 -12.59 -3.27
C VAL A 85 -2.94 -13.00 -4.73
N LEU A 86 -2.33 -12.18 -5.59
CA LEU A 86 -2.09 -12.53 -7.00
C LEU A 86 -1.31 -13.84 -7.14
N TRP A 87 -0.40 -14.11 -6.22
CA TRP A 87 0.32 -15.38 -6.17
C TRP A 87 -0.62 -16.58 -5.94
N LEU A 88 -1.60 -16.43 -5.03
CA LEU A 88 -2.59 -17.48 -4.74
C LEU A 88 -3.61 -17.63 -5.88
N LEU A 89 -4.03 -16.51 -6.46
CA LEU A 89 -5.01 -16.50 -7.55
C LEU A 89 -4.49 -17.19 -8.82
N LYS A 90 -3.17 -17.20 -9.04
CA LYS A 90 -2.54 -17.90 -10.16
C LYS A 90 -2.90 -19.39 -10.16
N ASP A 91 -2.91 -20.03 -8.98
CA ASP A 91 -3.16 -21.48 -8.85
C ASP A 91 -4.62 -21.85 -9.18
N ILE A 92 -5.51 -20.88 -9.25
CA ILE A 92 -6.94 -21.05 -9.59
C ILE A 92 -7.32 -20.40 -10.92
N GLY A 93 -6.32 -20.18 -11.78
CA GLY A 93 -6.50 -19.77 -13.17
C GLY A 93 -6.58 -18.27 -13.43
N PHE A 94 -6.26 -17.42 -12.45
CA PHE A 94 -6.04 -15.99 -12.73
C PHE A 94 -4.61 -15.78 -13.22
N GLU A 95 -4.49 -14.98 -14.24
CA GLU A 95 -3.19 -14.57 -14.81
C GLU A 95 -3.01 -13.06 -14.68
N LEU A 96 -1.87 -12.65 -14.11
CA LEU A 96 -1.44 -11.26 -14.25
C LEU A 96 -0.99 -11.05 -15.70
N VAL A 97 -1.60 -10.08 -16.40
CA VAL A 97 -1.31 -9.82 -17.82
C VAL A 97 -0.75 -8.43 -18.05
N ARG A 98 -0.91 -7.52 -17.10
CA ARG A 98 -0.34 -6.17 -17.16
C ARG A 98 -0.07 -5.63 -15.77
N TYR A 99 1.09 -5.07 -15.58
CA TYR A 99 1.43 -4.25 -14.42
C TYR A 99 2.10 -2.96 -14.91
N GLU A 100 1.70 -1.84 -14.33
CA GLU A 100 2.32 -0.55 -14.59
C GLU A 100 2.81 0.06 -13.27
N ARG A 101 4.01 0.64 -13.30
CA ARG A 101 4.66 1.27 -12.13
C ARG A 101 3.83 2.36 -11.46
N ARG A 102 2.90 2.95 -12.21
CA ARG A 102 1.93 3.91 -11.68
C ARG A 102 0.88 3.31 -10.74
N GLY A 103 0.81 1.99 -10.63
CA GLY A 103 -0.14 1.28 -9.77
C GLY A 103 -1.36 0.75 -10.52
N LEU A 104 -1.17 0.17 -11.70
CA LEU A 104 -2.21 -0.54 -12.42
C LEU A 104 -1.85 -2.03 -12.49
N TYR A 105 -2.77 -2.88 -12.06
CA TYR A 105 -2.69 -4.33 -12.20
C TYR A 105 -3.87 -4.81 -13.06
N CYS A 106 -3.58 -5.47 -14.17
CA CYS A 106 -4.63 -6.13 -14.94
C CYS A 106 -4.44 -7.65 -14.83
N ILE A 107 -5.51 -8.31 -14.43
CA ILE A 107 -5.57 -9.76 -14.35
C ILE A 107 -6.67 -10.27 -15.28
N THR A 108 -6.54 -11.50 -15.72
CA THR A 108 -7.54 -12.16 -16.55
C THR A 108 -7.85 -13.56 -16.02
N ARG A 109 -9.08 -14.00 -16.20
CA ARG A 109 -9.52 -15.39 -16.00
C ARG A 109 -10.70 -15.66 -16.93
N ASN A 110 -10.72 -16.81 -17.58
CA ASN A 110 -11.77 -17.21 -18.54
C ASN A 110 -11.99 -16.14 -19.63
N GLY A 111 -10.93 -15.46 -20.07
CA GLY A 111 -11.00 -14.41 -21.09
C GLY A 111 -11.59 -13.08 -20.61
N GLN A 112 -11.91 -12.93 -19.32
CA GLN A 112 -12.45 -11.69 -18.75
C GLN A 112 -11.33 -10.87 -18.12
N TRP A 113 -11.32 -9.55 -18.40
CA TRP A 113 -10.31 -8.61 -17.92
C TRP A 113 -10.79 -7.85 -16.69
N MET A 114 -9.92 -7.76 -15.70
CA MET A 114 -10.15 -7.06 -14.44
C MET A 114 -8.96 -6.17 -14.14
N SER A 115 -9.18 -4.88 -14.01
CA SER A 115 -8.14 -3.87 -13.77
C SER A 115 -8.26 -3.34 -12.35
N PHE A 116 -7.15 -3.34 -11.60
CA PHE A 116 -7.07 -2.77 -10.25
C PHE A 116 -6.21 -1.51 -10.28
N TYR A 117 -6.81 -0.40 -9.92
CA TYR A 117 -6.17 0.91 -9.85
C TYR A 117 -5.79 1.22 -8.41
N VAL A 118 -4.50 1.30 -8.15
CA VAL A 118 -3.97 1.61 -6.82
C VAL A 118 -4.14 3.09 -6.54
N LEU A 119 -4.94 3.42 -5.53
CA LEU A 119 -5.22 4.77 -5.07
C LEU A 119 -4.31 5.15 -3.91
N ARG A 120 -3.34 6.01 -4.17
CA ARG A 120 -2.38 6.50 -3.18
C ARG A 120 -2.76 7.87 -2.65
N LYS A 121 -2.58 8.11 -1.36
CA LYS A 121 -2.71 9.44 -0.80
C LYS A 121 -1.61 10.36 -1.32
N ILE A 122 -2.00 11.55 -1.74
CA ILE A 122 -1.09 12.64 -2.11
C ILE A 122 -1.22 13.84 -1.15
N SER A 123 -2.24 13.81 -0.30
CA SER A 123 -2.43 14.67 0.87
C SER A 123 -3.34 13.94 1.87
N SER A 124 -3.66 14.57 3.01
CA SER A 124 -4.63 14.04 3.98
C SER A 124 -5.98 13.69 3.33
N ASP A 125 -6.40 14.50 2.36
CA ASP A 125 -7.77 14.50 1.85
C ASP A 125 -7.90 14.05 0.39
N ILE A 126 -6.79 13.86 -0.33
CA ILE A 126 -6.81 13.56 -1.76
C ILE A 126 -6.04 12.28 -2.04
N ARG A 127 -6.67 11.39 -2.82
CA ARG A 127 -6.05 10.22 -3.42
C ARG A 127 -5.91 10.38 -4.93
N HIS A 128 -4.93 9.70 -5.47
CA HIS A 128 -4.63 9.67 -6.88
C HIS A 128 -4.42 8.22 -7.36
N SER A 129 -5.15 7.82 -8.39
CA SER A 129 -4.79 6.64 -9.17
C SER A 129 -3.60 7.00 -10.06
N GLY A 130 -2.74 6.08 -10.38
CA GLY A 130 -1.63 6.36 -11.29
C GLY A 130 -2.02 6.79 -12.72
N GLY A 131 -3.32 6.93 -13.01
CA GLY A 131 -3.89 7.53 -14.22
C GLY A 131 -4.25 9.00 -14.04
N SER A 132 -5.36 9.42 -14.65
CA SER A 132 -5.86 10.80 -14.61
C SER A 132 -6.89 11.07 -13.50
N HIS A 133 -7.11 10.12 -12.61
CA HIS A 133 -8.20 10.19 -11.64
C HIS A 133 -7.69 10.62 -10.25
N PHE A 134 -8.19 11.77 -9.82
CA PHE A 134 -8.06 12.27 -8.46
C PHE A 134 -9.42 12.19 -7.79
N LEU A 135 -9.42 11.87 -6.49
CA LEU A 135 -10.65 11.82 -5.69
C LEU A 135 -10.36 12.15 -4.23
N PHE A 136 -11.39 12.56 -3.50
CA PHE A 136 -11.26 12.82 -2.08
C PHE A 136 -11.21 11.50 -1.28
N ASP A 137 -10.29 11.43 -0.31
CA ASP A 137 -10.12 10.26 0.58
C ASP A 137 -11.41 9.91 1.32
N LYS A 138 -12.24 10.92 1.65
CA LYS A 138 -13.53 10.72 2.34
C LYS A 138 -14.43 9.71 1.66
N TYR A 139 -14.43 9.61 0.33
CA TYR A 139 -15.26 8.66 -0.42
C TYR A 139 -14.83 7.21 -0.26
N LEU A 140 -13.58 6.96 0.11
CA LEU A 140 -13.05 5.60 0.28
C LEU A 140 -12.72 5.27 1.74
N HIS A 141 -12.67 6.28 2.62
CA HIS A 141 -12.44 6.09 4.04
C HIS A 141 -13.63 5.39 4.72
N GLN A 142 -14.83 5.69 4.25
CA GLN A 142 -16.06 5.03 4.68
C GLN A 142 -16.75 4.44 3.45
N THR A 143 -16.74 3.13 3.37
CA THR A 143 -17.44 2.38 2.33
C THR A 143 -18.59 1.60 2.92
N VAL A 144 -19.62 1.39 2.12
CA VAL A 144 -20.76 0.51 2.45
C VAL A 144 -20.74 -0.69 1.52
N LYS A 145 -21.36 -1.79 1.96
CA LYS A 145 -21.50 -2.98 1.13
C LYS A 145 -22.70 -2.82 0.22
N TRP A 146 -22.46 -2.96 -1.08
CA TRP A 146 -23.46 -2.98 -2.15
C TRP A 146 -23.61 -4.40 -2.67
N ASP A 147 -24.82 -4.93 -2.67
CA ASP A 147 -25.08 -6.26 -3.23
C ASP A 147 -25.20 -6.16 -4.75
N PHE A 148 -24.32 -6.85 -5.45
CA PHE A 148 -24.37 -7.00 -6.90
C PHE A 148 -24.40 -8.48 -7.26
N HIS A 149 -25.58 -9.01 -7.53
CA HIS A 149 -25.79 -10.44 -7.83
C HIS A 149 -25.23 -11.39 -6.76
N GLY A 150 -25.42 -11.05 -5.48
CA GLY A 150 -24.91 -11.81 -4.34
C GLY A 150 -23.42 -11.60 -4.04
N ILE A 151 -22.78 -10.60 -4.66
CA ILE A 151 -21.40 -10.19 -4.41
C ILE A 151 -21.42 -8.88 -3.64
N LEU A 152 -20.89 -8.87 -2.41
CA LEU A 152 -20.86 -7.69 -1.55
C LEU A 152 -19.64 -6.82 -1.86
N LEU A 153 -19.83 -5.79 -2.65
CA LEU A 153 -18.78 -4.87 -3.09
C LEU A 153 -18.71 -3.62 -2.19
N ASN A 154 -17.51 -3.10 -1.96
CA ASN A 154 -17.38 -1.82 -1.26
C ASN A 154 -17.62 -0.67 -2.23
N VAL A 155 -18.60 0.18 -1.92
CA VAL A 155 -18.86 1.42 -2.64
C VAL A 155 -18.77 2.61 -1.69
N PRO A 156 -18.50 3.84 -2.16
CA PRO A 156 -18.53 5.03 -1.32
C PRO A 156 -19.83 5.14 -0.54
N GLN A 157 -19.77 5.50 0.74
CA GLN A 157 -20.98 5.73 1.54
C GLN A 157 -21.82 6.87 0.96
N GLU A 158 -21.16 7.98 0.59
CA GLU A 158 -21.78 9.12 -0.10
C GLU A 158 -21.75 8.91 -1.62
N LEU A 159 -22.41 7.85 -2.08
CA LEU A 159 -22.30 7.35 -3.45
C LEU A 159 -22.80 8.36 -4.50
N ASP A 160 -23.96 8.98 -4.26
CA ASP A 160 -24.53 9.97 -5.17
C ASP A 160 -23.66 11.22 -5.27
N GLU A 161 -23.17 11.74 -4.13
CA GLU A 161 -22.24 12.86 -4.09
C GLU A 161 -20.95 12.54 -4.85
N TYR A 162 -20.38 11.35 -4.64
CA TYR A 162 -19.19 10.90 -5.34
C TYR A 162 -19.41 10.83 -6.87
N LEU A 163 -20.49 10.19 -7.31
CA LEU A 163 -20.77 10.03 -8.74
C LEU A 163 -21.11 11.37 -9.40
N THR A 164 -21.90 12.22 -8.74
CA THR A 164 -22.19 13.57 -9.21
C THR A 164 -20.94 14.43 -9.32
N PHE A 165 -20.05 14.37 -8.33
CA PHE A 165 -18.77 15.08 -8.37
C PHE A 165 -17.88 14.60 -9.53
N GLN A 166 -17.76 13.30 -9.75
CA GLN A 166 -16.86 12.73 -10.75
C GLN A 166 -17.40 12.83 -12.20
N TYR A 167 -18.71 12.73 -12.37
CA TYR A 167 -19.33 12.53 -13.68
C TYR A 167 -20.45 13.52 -14.02
N GLY A 168 -20.83 14.39 -13.09
CA GLY A 168 -21.97 15.29 -13.27
C GLY A 168 -23.29 14.51 -13.26
N ASP A 169 -24.07 14.63 -14.33
CA ASP A 169 -25.31 13.86 -14.48
C ASP A 169 -25.00 12.40 -14.85
N TRP A 170 -24.72 11.60 -13.82
CA TRP A 170 -24.39 10.18 -14.00
C TRP A 170 -25.62 9.27 -14.15
N VAL A 171 -26.81 9.79 -13.80
CA VAL A 171 -28.08 9.05 -13.85
C VAL A 171 -28.54 8.87 -15.30
N HIS A 172 -28.39 9.91 -16.11
CA HIS A 172 -28.74 9.83 -17.52
C HIS A 172 -27.55 9.35 -18.36
N GLU A 173 -27.86 8.55 -19.37
CA GLU A 173 -26.85 8.01 -20.25
C GLU A 173 -26.27 9.13 -21.13
N ILE A 174 -25.09 9.59 -20.82
CA ILE A 174 -24.33 10.49 -21.68
C ILE A 174 -23.68 9.60 -22.74
N ASN A 175 -24.08 9.79 -23.99
CA ASN A 175 -23.50 9.10 -25.14
C ASN A 175 -22.07 9.62 -25.35
N THR A 176 -21.15 9.15 -24.49
CA THR A 176 -19.74 9.45 -24.64
C THR A 176 -19.17 8.53 -25.70
N ASN A 177 -18.42 9.11 -26.66
CA ASN A 177 -17.59 8.36 -27.62
C ASN A 177 -16.45 7.59 -26.90
N ALA A 178 -16.75 6.97 -25.76
CA ALA A 178 -15.82 6.21 -24.93
C ALA A 178 -15.30 4.94 -25.64
N ASP A 179 -15.95 4.54 -26.73
CA ASP A 179 -15.60 3.36 -27.52
C ASP A 179 -14.27 3.47 -28.29
N LYS A 180 -13.64 4.64 -28.30
CA LYS A 180 -12.36 4.81 -28.99
C LYS A 180 -11.21 4.61 -28.03
N ILE A 181 -10.97 3.38 -27.62
CA ILE A 181 -9.66 3.01 -27.04
C ILE A 181 -8.60 3.40 -28.07
N ASN A 182 -7.84 4.44 -27.74
CA ASN A 182 -6.77 4.88 -28.60
C ASN A 182 -5.59 3.90 -28.45
N LYS A 183 -5.50 2.91 -29.34
CA LYS A 183 -4.42 1.91 -29.37
C LYS A 183 -3.03 2.54 -29.24
N LEU A 184 -2.86 3.76 -29.80
CA LEU A 184 -1.62 4.48 -29.76
C LEU A 184 -1.30 4.96 -28.34
N GLU A 185 -2.28 5.43 -27.58
CA GLU A 185 -2.09 5.85 -26.18
C GLU A 185 -1.79 4.66 -25.26
N GLU A 186 -2.44 3.53 -25.49
CA GLU A 186 -2.12 2.29 -24.77
C GLU A 186 -0.71 1.80 -25.06
N LEU A 187 -0.30 1.81 -26.33
CA LEU A 187 1.06 1.45 -26.72
C LEU A 187 2.08 2.41 -26.11
N LYS A 188 1.81 3.72 -26.12
CA LYS A 188 2.65 4.71 -25.44
C LYS A 188 2.75 4.44 -23.94
N SER A 189 1.66 4.08 -23.27
CA SER A 189 1.64 3.74 -21.85
C SER A 189 2.53 2.51 -21.57
N MET A 190 2.44 1.49 -22.41
CA MET A 190 3.31 0.30 -22.29
C MET A 190 4.79 0.62 -22.49
N ILE A 191 5.13 1.46 -23.46
CA ILE A 191 6.52 1.85 -23.74
C ILE A 191 7.10 2.65 -22.58
N LYS A 192 6.32 3.53 -21.94
CA LYS A 192 6.76 4.30 -20.78
C LYS A 192 7.30 3.41 -19.64
N ASP A 193 6.72 2.23 -19.43
CA ASP A 193 7.19 1.32 -18.38
C ASP A 193 8.58 0.73 -18.60
N TYR A 194 9.08 0.76 -19.83
CA TYR A 194 10.45 0.35 -20.16
C TYR A 194 11.47 1.48 -20.07
N LEU A 195 11.01 2.72 -19.89
CA LEU A 195 11.92 3.85 -19.74
C LEU A 195 12.72 3.74 -18.43
N PRO A 196 14.00 4.13 -18.44
CA PRO A 196 14.74 4.28 -17.20
C PRO A 196 14.10 5.36 -16.31
N ASP A 197 14.25 5.25 -15.01
CA ASP A 197 13.60 6.11 -14.01
C ASP A 197 13.81 7.61 -14.26
N CYS A 198 15.01 8.00 -14.70
CA CYS A 198 15.34 9.39 -15.00
C CYS A 198 14.49 10.00 -16.13
N LEU A 199 13.94 9.19 -17.02
CA LEU A 199 13.02 9.62 -18.09
C LEU A 199 11.55 9.38 -17.73
N TYR A 200 11.26 8.25 -17.08
CA TYR A 200 9.90 7.89 -16.70
C TYR A 200 9.26 8.90 -15.76
N TYR A 201 9.91 9.21 -14.61
CA TYR A 201 9.30 10.06 -13.59
C TYR A 201 9.03 11.50 -14.03
N PRO A 202 9.91 12.20 -14.75
CA PRO A 202 9.61 13.53 -15.27
C PRO A 202 8.41 13.55 -16.21
N LEU A 203 8.27 12.52 -17.08
CA LEU A 203 7.15 12.41 -18.01
C LEU A 203 5.83 12.18 -17.27
N ILE A 204 5.81 11.26 -16.32
CA ILE A 204 4.62 10.97 -15.51
C ILE A 204 4.23 12.17 -14.65
N LEU A 205 5.20 12.80 -13.98
CA LEU A 205 4.93 13.98 -13.16
C LEU A 205 4.33 15.14 -13.97
N ARG A 206 4.85 15.37 -15.20
CA ARG A 206 4.29 16.39 -16.10
C ARG A 206 2.85 16.08 -16.47
N HIS A 207 2.53 14.82 -16.74
CA HIS A 207 1.19 14.37 -17.05
C HIS A 207 0.25 14.58 -15.84
N HIS A 208 0.66 14.11 -14.67
CA HIS A 208 -0.15 14.24 -13.46
C HIS A 208 -0.36 15.69 -13.02
N LYS A 209 0.59 16.59 -13.23
CA LYS A 209 0.39 18.03 -12.99
C LYS A 209 -0.75 18.59 -13.83
N LYS A 210 -0.83 18.20 -15.10
CA LYS A 210 -1.93 18.60 -15.98
C LYS A 210 -3.27 18.05 -15.50
N ASP A 211 -3.33 16.80 -15.11
CA ASP A 211 -4.55 16.17 -14.61
C ASP A 211 -4.97 16.76 -13.27
N PHE A 212 -4.00 17.12 -12.42
CA PHE A 212 -4.28 17.77 -11.14
C PHE A 212 -4.84 19.20 -11.31
N GLU A 213 -4.36 19.96 -12.31
CA GLU A 213 -4.97 21.27 -12.65
C GLU A 213 -6.43 21.09 -13.10
N ALA A 214 -6.74 20.06 -13.90
CA ALA A 214 -8.10 19.75 -14.28
C ALA A 214 -8.98 19.39 -13.07
N PHE A 215 -8.44 18.61 -12.12
CA PHE A 215 -9.13 18.29 -10.88
C PHE A 215 -9.37 19.52 -10.01
N LYS A 216 -8.39 20.42 -9.88
CA LYS A 216 -8.56 21.71 -9.16
C LYS A 216 -9.67 22.55 -9.77
N ASN A 217 -9.74 22.62 -11.10
CA ASN A 217 -10.80 23.35 -11.80
C ASN A 217 -12.18 22.72 -11.53
N LEU A 218 -12.27 21.38 -11.52
CA LEU A 218 -13.50 20.68 -11.16
C LEU A 218 -13.91 20.98 -9.71
N CYS A 219 -12.98 20.99 -8.78
CA CYS A 219 -13.24 21.37 -7.39
C CYS A 219 -13.74 22.81 -7.28
N ALA A 220 -13.12 23.77 -7.98
CA ALA A 220 -13.50 25.16 -7.97
C ALA A 220 -14.93 25.37 -8.51
N ILE A 221 -15.31 24.67 -9.58
CA ILE A 221 -16.68 24.68 -10.13
C ILE A 221 -17.70 24.20 -9.08
N ASN A 222 -17.32 23.21 -8.26
CA ASN A 222 -18.15 22.69 -7.19
C ASN A 222 -17.99 23.43 -5.85
N GLY A 223 -17.34 24.60 -5.83
CA GLY A 223 -17.15 25.42 -4.62
C GLY A 223 -16.18 24.83 -3.60
N ILE A 224 -15.35 23.85 -3.98
CA ILE A 224 -14.37 23.19 -3.11
C ILE A 224 -13.00 23.84 -3.29
N ILE A 225 -12.43 24.35 -2.21
CA ILE A 225 -11.09 24.96 -2.19
C ILE A 225 -10.07 23.88 -1.84
N ILE A 226 -9.14 23.60 -2.75
CA ILE A 226 -7.98 22.75 -2.49
C ILE A 226 -6.85 23.63 -1.95
N PRO A 227 -6.19 23.24 -0.84
CA PRO A 227 -5.01 23.94 -0.35
C PRO A 227 -3.92 24.00 -1.44
N ASN A 228 -3.27 25.16 -1.58
CA ASN A 228 -2.18 25.36 -2.57
C ASN A 228 -0.94 24.48 -2.31
N GLU A 229 -0.86 23.85 -1.15
CA GLU A 229 0.28 23.07 -0.67
C GLU A 229 0.24 21.59 -1.03
N VAL A 230 -0.74 21.14 -1.82
CA VAL A 230 -0.76 19.76 -2.29
C VAL A 230 0.36 19.57 -3.31
N GLU A 231 1.48 19.10 -2.84
CA GLU A 231 2.63 18.79 -3.67
C GLU A 231 2.44 17.43 -4.32
N LEU A 232 2.34 17.40 -5.65
CA LEU A 232 2.40 16.17 -6.43
C LEU A 232 3.84 15.64 -6.41
N SER A 233 4.27 15.17 -5.27
CA SER A 233 5.57 14.52 -5.14
C SER A 233 5.46 13.07 -5.59
N TYR A 234 5.79 12.80 -6.84
CA TYR A 234 6.22 11.46 -7.21
C TYR A 234 7.61 11.25 -6.60
N GLN A 235 7.64 10.67 -5.41
CA GLN A 235 8.89 10.14 -4.91
C GLN A 235 9.32 9.05 -5.88
N ARG A 236 10.44 9.27 -6.57
CA ARG A 236 11.09 8.21 -7.33
C ARG A 236 11.21 7.02 -6.40
N PRO A 237 10.75 5.82 -6.77
CA PRO A 237 11.16 4.65 -5.99
C PRO A 237 12.68 4.70 -6.01
N ARG A 238 13.27 4.88 -4.86
CA ARG A 238 14.71 4.86 -4.76
C ARG A 238 15.18 3.52 -5.26
N LYS A 239 16.31 3.52 -5.92
CA LYS A 239 16.97 2.29 -6.39
C LYS A 239 17.15 1.29 -5.23
N ASN A 240 17.16 1.81 -3.98
CA ASN A 240 17.24 1.05 -2.75
C ASN A 240 16.12 1.52 -1.80
N LYS A 241 15.05 0.77 -1.69
CA LYS A 241 13.96 1.02 -0.73
C LYS A 241 14.51 0.88 0.70
N ARG A 242 14.47 1.96 1.46
CA ARG A 242 15.03 2.03 2.83
C ARG A 242 13.94 1.74 3.85
N VAL A 243 14.22 0.86 4.78
CA VAL A 243 13.32 0.44 5.86
C VAL A 243 13.89 0.92 7.18
N LEU A 244 13.10 1.61 7.99
CA LEU A 244 13.46 2.04 9.33
C LEU A 244 12.69 1.22 10.36
N THR A 245 13.39 0.69 11.36
CA THR A 245 12.77 0.15 12.57
C THR A 245 13.49 0.67 13.80
N VAL A 246 12.76 0.88 14.89
CA VAL A 246 13.29 1.48 16.12
C VAL A 246 12.97 0.61 17.33
N GLY A 247 13.84 0.64 18.33
CA GLY A 247 13.62 -0.11 19.57
C GLY A 247 14.74 0.06 20.60
N VAL A 248 14.54 -0.50 21.78
CA VAL A 248 15.53 -0.49 22.85
C VAL A 248 16.65 -1.52 22.61
N TYR A 249 16.29 -2.74 22.27
CA TYR A 249 17.19 -3.86 21.92
C TYR A 249 18.24 -4.22 23.02
N ASP A 250 17.89 -4.03 24.29
CA ASP A 250 18.80 -4.25 25.41
C ASP A 250 19.28 -5.72 25.54
N LEU A 251 18.36 -6.67 25.44
CA LEU A 251 18.66 -8.09 25.31
C LEU A 251 18.34 -8.58 23.92
N LEU A 252 19.34 -8.58 23.04
CA LEU A 252 19.17 -9.08 21.70
C LEU A 252 18.85 -10.59 21.72
N HIS A 253 17.75 -10.98 21.05
CA HIS A 253 17.30 -12.37 21.01
C HIS A 253 16.71 -12.71 19.64
N LYS A 254 16.36 -13.98 19.42
CA LYS A 254 15.82 -14.50 18.16
C LYS A 254 14.65 -13.65 17.62
N GLY A 255 13.76 -13.14 18.48
CA GLY A 255 12.63 -12.30 18.07
C GLY A 255 13.06 -11.01 17.37
N HIS A 256 14.15 -10.36 17.85
CA HIS A 256 14.70 -9.19 17.17
C HIS A 256 15.35 -9.55 15.85
N VAL A 257 16.07 -10.66 15.77
CA VAL A 257 16.68 -11.14 14.51
C VAL A 257 15.60 -11.43 13.45
N GLU A 258 14.49 -12.05 13.85
CA GLU A 258 13.35 -12.31 12.98
C GLU A 258 12.63 -11.02 12.54
N LEU A 259 12.52 -10.03 13.43
CA LEU A 259 12.03 -8.70 13.08
C LEU A 259 12.93 -8.09 11.98
N TYR A 260 14.25 -8.10 12.17
CA TYR A 260 15.18 -7.55 11.18
C TYR A 260 15.14 -8.30 9.85
N ARG A 261 15.05 -9.64 9.89
CA ARG A 261 14.90 -10.45 8.67
C ARG A 261 13.64 -10.08 7.88
N ARG A 262 12.50 -9.95 8.57
CA ARG A 262 11.22 -9.58 7.94
C ARG A 262 11.22 -8.14 7.48
N ALA A 263 11.74 -7.21 8.28
CA ALA A 263 11.87 -5.81 7.92
C ALA A 263 12.80 -5.64 6.69
N LYS A 264 13.93 -6.36 6.64
CA LYS A 264 14.83 -6.39 5.47
C LYS A 264 14.12 -6.89 4.21
N GLY A 265 13.17 -7.82 4.34
CA GLY A 265 12.36 -8.31 3.23
C GLY A 265 11.41 -7.26 2.62
N LEU A 266 11.17 -6.15 3.30
CA LEU A 266 10.31 -5.03 2.84
C LEU A 266 11.08 -4.00 2.01
N GLY A 267 12.42 -4.08 1.96
CA GLY A 267 13.26 -3.15 1.19
C GLY A 267 14.68 -3.66 0.97
N ASP A 268 15.46 -2.82 0.31
CA ASP A 268 16.83 -3.13 -0.07
C ASP A 268 17.87 -2.69 0.98
N TYR A 269 17.47 -1.82 1.92
CA TYR A 269 18.36 -1.24 2.92
C TYR A 269 17.62 -1.13 4.26
N LEU A 270 18.10 -1.80 5.29
CA LEU A 270 17.51 -1.79 6.63
C LEU A 270 18.32 -0.91 7.58
N ILE A 271 17.67 0.11 8.11
CA ILE A 271 18.16 1.00 9.16
C ILE A 271 17.53 0.56 10.48
N VAL A 272 18.34 0.25 11.45
CA VAL A 272 17.89 -0.07 12.81
C VAL A 272 18.32 1.04 13.74
N ALA A 273 17.36 1.69 14.40
CA ALA A 273 17.64 2.74 15.36
C ALA A 273 17.53 2.19 16.81
N ALA A 274 18.60 2.24 17.55
CA ALA A 274 18.65 1.87 18.96
C ALA A 274 18.39 3.09 19.83
N GLN A 275 17.46 2.99 20.80
CA GLN A 275 17.15 4.11 21.69
C GLN A 275 18.34 4.39 22.63
N ASP A 276 18.66 5.65 22.80
CA ASP A 276 19.72 6.07 23.73
C ASP A 276 19.37 5.67 25.17
N SER A 277 20.39 5.20 25.93
CA SER A 277 20.21 4.71 27.30
C SER A 277 19.69 5.77 28.25
N GLU A 278 20.16 7.03 28.15
CA GLU A 278 19.71 8.13 28.97
C GLU A 278 18.24 8.44 28.76
N TYR A 279 17.78 8.40 27.50
CA TYR A 279 16.37 8.62 27.14
C TYR A 279 15.47 7.46 27.55
N ILE A 280 15.95 6.23 27.53
CA ILE A 280 15.21 5.09 28.09
C ILE A 280 14.91 5.33 29.58
N LEU A 281 15.91 5.74 30.33
CA LEU A 281 15.78 6.02 31.77
C LEU A 281 14.91 7.23 32.07
N LYS A 282 14.91 8.24 31.19
CA LYS A 282 14.03 9.41 31.28
C LYS A 282 12.53 9.03 31.19
N TYR A 283 12.17 8.11 30.31
CA TYR A 283 10.77 7.68 30.12
C TYR A 283 10.38 6.47 30.99
N LYS A 284 11.38 5.68 31.43
CA LYS A 284 11.19 4.52 32.27
C LYS A 284 12.26 4.50 33.35
N PRO A 285 12.13 5.34 34.42
CA PRO A 285 13.19 5.49 35.45
C PRO A 285 13.57 4.17 36.13
N ASN A 286 12.67 3.19 36.17
CA ASN A 286 12.90 1.88 36.76
C ASN A 286 13.40 0.83 35.76
N ALA A 287 13.67 1.20 34.49
CA ALA A 287 14.17 0.28 33.49
C ALA A 287 15.60 -0.14 33.83
N LYS A 288 15.81 -1.44 33.99
CA LYS A 288 17.16 -2.02 34.13
C LYS A 288 17.71 -2.28 32.73
N VAL A 289 18.41 -1.28 32.19
CA VAL A 289 19.16 -1.41 30.92
C VAL A 289 20.50 -2.03 31.27
N LEU A 290 20.81 -3.18 30.68
CA LEU A 290 22.04 -3.97 31.00
C LEU A 290 23.20 -3.58 30.09
N ASN A 291 22.92 -3.35 28.79
CA ASN A 291 23.93 -3.05 27.80
C ASN A 291 23.95 -1.55 27.49
N SER A 292 25.14 -0.98 27.33
CA SER A 292 25.31 0.41 26.90
C SER A 292 24.69 0.62 25.51
N THR A 293 24.44 1.86 25.14
CA THR A 293 23.96 2.21 23.77
C THR A 293 24.93 1.68 22.73
N GLU A 294 26.24 1.81 22.94
CA GLU A 294 27.26 1.37 21.99
C GLU A 294 27.33 -0.16 21.87
N ASP A 295 27.23 -0.91 23.00
CA ASP A 295 27.21 -2.37 22.97
C ASP A 295 25.99 -2.88 22.18
N ARG A 296 24.81 -2.28 22.37
CA ARG A 296 23.60 -2.62 21.64
C ARG A 296 23.74 -2.36 20.15
N LYS A 297 24.31 -1.21 19.78
CA LYS A 297 24.61 -0.86 18.38
C LYS A 297 25.58 -1.85 17.75
N TYR A 298 26.65 -2.22 18.49
CA TYR A 298 27.63 -3.18 18.01
C TYR A 298 26.99 -4.54 17.71
N MET A 299 26.17 -5.06 18.64
CA MET A 299 25.46 -6.33 18.45
C MET A 299 24.48 -6.27 17.27
N ILE A 300 23.73 -5.18 17.14
CA ILE A 300 22.78 -5.00 16.04
C ILE A 300 23.51 -4.95 14.69
N LYS A 301 24.62 -4.22 14.62
CA LYS A 301 25.43 -4.09 13.41
C LYS A 301 26.02 -5.43 12.95
N SER A 302 26.22 -6.37 13.86
CA SER A 302 26.74 -7.71 13.56
C SER A 302 25.68 -8.64 12.91
N ILE A 303 24.41 -8.20 12.85
CA ILE A 303 23.33 -8.99 12.27
C ILE A 303 23.30 -8.78 10.74
N ARG A 304 23.47 -9.84 9.97
CA ARG A 304 23.59 -9.81 8.50
C ARG A 304 22.42 -9.16 7.74
N TYR A 305 21.27 -8.95 8.39
CA TYR A 305 20.12 -8.31 7.77
C TYR A 305 20.13 -6.78 7.90
N VAL A 306 21.02 -6.25 8.75
CA VAL A 306 21.08 -4.82 9.09
C VAL A 306 22.18 -4.14 8.26
N ASP A 307 21.83 -3.10 7.54
CA ASP A 307 22.77 -2.32 6.73
C ASP A 307 23.31 -1.12 7.49
N GLU A 308 22.48 -0.48 8.31
CA GLU A 308 22.85 0.72 9.08
C GLU A 308 22.30 0.66 10.48
N VAL A 309 23.08 1.12 11.46
CA VAL A 309 22.66 1.26 12.85
C VAL A 309 22.87 2.69 13.31
N ILE A 310 21.81 3.31 13.81
CA ILE A 310 21.82 4.68 14.34
C ILE A 310 21.29 4.73 15.76
N THR A 311 21.47 5.85 16.44
CA THR A 311 20.90 6.10 17.76
C THR A 311 19.74 7.07 17.64
N TYR A 312 18.70 6.91 18.46
CA TYR A 312 17.61 7.86 18.54
C TYR A 312 17.23 8.16 19.99
N THR A 313 16.62 9.32 20.20
CA THR A 313 16.06 9.77 21.47
C THR A 313 14.55 9.59 21.49
N ASP A 314 13.85 10.30 20.62
CA ASP A 314 12.40 10.32 20.49
C ASP A 314 11.98 9.77 19.14
N VAL A 315 10.98 8.89 19.13
CA VAL A 315 10.55 8.22 17.89
C VAL A 315 9.88 9.19 16.90
N ASP A 316 9.18 10.19 17.39
CA ASP A 316 8.53 11.22 16.56
C ASP A 316 9.53 12.20 15.93
N LYS A 317 10.76 12.27 16.43
CA LYS A 317 11.86 13.05 15.83
C LYS A 317 12.62 12.23 14.81
N ILE A 318 13.02 10.99 15.13
CA ILE A 318 13.85 10.17 14.25
C ILE A 318 13.18 9.90 12.90
N VAL A 319 11.85 9.78 12.83
CA VAL A 319 11.13 9.62 11.58
C VAL A 319 11.18 10.87 10.68
N GLN A 320 11.49 12.04 11.25
CA GLN A 320 11.66 13.29 10.52
C GLN A 320 13.11 13.49 10.05
N ASP A 321 14.07 12.98 10.82
CA ASP A 321 15.51 13.20 10.60
C ASP A 321 16.13 12.15 9.65
N VAL A 322 15.54 10.95 9.59
CA VAL A 322 16.08 9.83 8.81
C VAL A 322 15.36 9.70 7.49
N ASP A 323 16.14 9.46 6.46
CA ASP A 323 15.64 9.22 5.13
C ASP A 323 15.31 7.74 4.93
N PHE A 324 14.02 7.39 4.91
CA PHE A 324 13.48 6.04 4.72
C PHE A 324 12.19 6.07 3.87
N ASP A 325 11.75 4.91 3.44
CA ASP A 325 10.52 4.72 2.66
C ASP A 325 9.45 3.96 3.47
N VAL A 326 9.88 3.03 4.35
CA VAL A 326 9.00 2.19 5.17
C VAL A 326 9.39 2.30 6.64
N PHE A 327 8.42 2.63 7.49
CA PHE A 327 8.56 2.57 8.94
C PHE A 327 7.95 1.27 9.47
N VAL A 328 8.76 0.47 10.17
CA VAL A 328 8.34 -0.83 10.70
C VAL A 328 8.26 -0.77 12.22
N THR A 329 7.09 -1.17 12.76
CA THR A 329 6.86 -1.26 14.20
C THR A 329 6.40 -2.65 14.61
N GLY A 330 6.50 -2.94 15.91
CA GLY A 330 5.82 -4.06 16.54
C GLY A 330 4.42 -3.65 17.04
N PRO A 331 3.54 -4.62 17.37
CA PRO A 331 2.14 -4.35 17.77
C PRO A 331 2.03 -3.65 19.13
N ASP A 332 3.06 -3.69 19.96
CA ASP A 332 3.13 -3.05 21.27
C ASP A 332 3.78 -1.66 21.26
N GLN A 333 4.22 -1.19 20.11
CA GLN A 333 4.80 0.13 19.91
C GLN A 333 3.69 1.15 19.59
N CYS A 334 2.83 1.45 20.57
CA CYS A 334 1.61 2.22 20.39
C CYS A 334 1.47 3.46 21.31
N HIS A 335 2.49 3.81 22.10
CA HIS A 335 2.41 5.01 22.95
C HIS A 335 2.39 6.32 22.11
N SER A 336 2.10 7.45 22.74
CA SER A 336 1.87 8.74 22.06
C SER A 336 2.97 9.15 21.08
N GLY A 337 4.24 8.86 21.36
CA GLY A 337 5.36 9.13 20.44
C GLY A 337 5.27 8.30 19.17
N PHE A 338 4.89 7.02 19.27
CA PHE A 338 4.66 6.20 18.07
C PHE A 338 3.43 6.64 17.27
N GLN A 339 2.37 7.06 17.95
CA GLN A 339 1.17 7.59 17.25
C GLN A 339 1.53 8.83 16.42
N LYS A 340 2.32 9.77 16.99
CA LYS A 340 2.82 10.94 16.27
C LYS A 340 3.73 10.56 15.10
N ALA A 341 4.63 9.59 15.30
CA ALA A 341 5.53 9.12 14.25
C ALA A 341 4.75 8.47 13.10
N ILE A 342 3.74 7.64 13.41
CA ILE A 342 2.87 7.00 12.41
C ILE A 342 2.08 8.06 11.65
N GLN A 343 1.46 9.01 12.34
CA GLN A 343 0.74 10.12 11.72
C GLN A 343 1.65 10.95 10.81
N TRP A 344 2.89 11.21 11.25
CA TRP A 344 3.86 11.90 10.40
C TRP A 344 4.18 11.10 9.14
N CYS A 345 4.39 9.78 9.26
CA CYS A 345 4.61 8.91 8.10
C CYS A 345 3.45 8.96 7.11
N GLU A 346 2.22 8.89 7.60
CA GLU A 346 1.01 8.97 6.78
C GLU A 346 0.91 10.29 6.01
N THR A 347 1.19 11.41 6.70
CA THR A 347 1.12 12.75 6.08
C THR A 347 2.27 13.03 5.12
N HIS A 348 3.41 12.33 5.24
CA HIS A 348 4.58 12.49 4.39
C HIS A 348 4.76 11.37 3.36
N GLY A 349 3.71 10.55 3.13
CA GLY A 349 3.70 9.50 2.11
C GLY A 349 4.70 8.37 2.39
N LYS A 350 5.06 8.14 3.66
CA LYS A 350 5.87 7.01 4.11
C LYS A 350 4.96 5.84 4.45
N GLU A 351 5.38 4.65 4.09
CA GLU A 351 4.65 3.43 4.40
C GLU A 351 4.86 3.04 5.88
N HIS A 352 3.79 2.70 6.60
CA HIS A 352 3.90 2.14 7.95
C HIS A 352 3.41 0.69 7.96
N ILE A 353 4.23 -0.22 8.50
CA ILE A 353 3.93 -1.65 8.57
C ILE A 353 4.13 -2.15 10.00
N VAL A 354 3.10 -2.81 10.53
CA VAL A 354 3.17 -3.49 11.82
C VAL A 354 3.54 -4.95 11.59
N LEU A 355 4.69 -5.38 12.10
CA LEU A 355 5.10 -6.78 12.07
C LEU A 355 4.71 -7.50 13.36
N ALA A 356 3.99 -8.61 13.23
CA ALA A 356 3.62 -9.44 14.38
C ALA A 356 4.87 -9.91 15.17
N ARG A 357 4.72 -10.11 16.47
CA ARG A 357 5.79 -10.66 17.33
C ARG A 357 6.14 -12.09 16.91
N THR A 358 7.37 -12.48 17.21
CA THR A 358 7.80 -13.88 17.14
C THR A 358 7.39 -14.58 18.42
N ASP A 359 6.61 -15.63 18.32
CA ASP A 359 6.12 -16.37 19.47
C ASP A 359 7.24 -16.99 20.32
N GLY A 360 7.02 -17.04 21.63
CA GLY A 360 7.86 -17.75 22.60
C GLY A 360 9.20 -17.05 22.94
N VAL A 361 9.38 -15.78 22.53
CA VAL A 361 10.62 -15.05 22.87
C VAL A 361 10.34 -13.57 23.13
N SER A 362 10.61 -13.13 24.36
CA SER A 362 10.64 -11.70 24.71
C SER A 362 11.77 -11.39 25.70
N SER A 363 12.24 -10.15 25.71
CA SER A 363 13.25 -9.71 26.68
C SER A 363 12.78 -9.88 28.15
N SER A 364 11.48 -9.71 28.40
CA SER A 364 10.85 -9.91 29.70
C SER A 364 10.88 -11.37 30.12
N GLU A 365 10.54 -12.30 29.24
CA GLU A 365 10.63 -13.74 29.50
C GLU A 365 12.06 -14.20 29.73
N LEU A 366 13.04 -13.67 29.01
CA LEU A 366 14.45 -13.97 29.23
C LEU A 366 14.90 -13.51 30.61
N LYS A 367 14.52 -12.28 31.00
CA LYS A 367 14.82 -11.75 32.35
C LYS A 367 14.19 -12.61 33.44
N ALA A 368 12.96 -13.04 33.27
CA ALA A 368 12.25 -13.94 34.18
C ALA A 368 12.92 -15.31 34.30
N LYS A 369 13.31 -15.95 33.20
CA LYS A 369 14.01 -17.22 33.15
C LYS A 369 15.40 -17.15 33.85
N ILE A 370 16.12 -16.05 33.65
CA ILE A 370 17.42 -15.81 34.31
C ILE A 370 17.20 -15.68 35.81
N ALA A 371 16.26 -14.86 36.27
CA ALA A 371 15.97 -14.67 37.68
C ALA A 371 15.54 -15.98 38.38
N GLU A 372 14.74 -16.82 37.68
CA GLU A 372 14.34 -18.13 38.21
C GLU A 372 15.54 -19.10 38.36
N LYS A 373 16.42 -19.13 37.35
CA LYS A 373 17.64 -19.95 37.42
C LYS A 373 18.58 -19.53 38.56
N ILE A 374 18.74 -18.21 38.76
CA ILE A 374 19.57 -17.69 39.87
C ILE A 374 18.97 -18.09 41.21
N LYS A 375 17.64 -18.00 41.39
CA LYS A 375 16.98 -18.44 42.62
C LYS A 375 17.16 -19.94 42.90
N LYS A 376 17.10 -20.78 41.85
CA LYS A 376 17.31 -22.24 41.95
C LYS A 376 18.78 -22.60 42.15
N GLY A 377 19.75 -21.77 41.70
CA GLY A 377 21.19 -22.00 41.86
C GLY A 377 21.74 -21.61 43.24
N ASN A 378 21.09 -20.67 43.93
CA ASN A 378 21.49 -20.24 45.27
C ASN A 378 20.87 -21.09 46.39
N GLY A 379 20.19 -22.18 46.06
CA GLY A 379 19.59 -23.13 47.00
C GLY A 379 20.31 -24.48 47.08
N LYS A 380 21.60 -24.52 46.67
CA LYS A 380 22.48 -25.68 46.88
C LYS A 380 23.66 -25.31 47.75
#